data_ac88127430f51a2fbce4878328837cd6
#
_entry.id   ac88127430f51a2fbce4878328837cd6
#
_cell.length_a   1.000
_cell.length_b   1.000
_cell.length_c   1.000
_cell.angle_alpha   90.00
_cell.angle_beta   90.00
_cell.angle_gamma   90.00
#
_symmetry.space_group_name_H-M   'P 1'
#
loop_
_entity.id
_entity.type
_entity.pdbx_description
1 polymer ?
#
loop_
_entity_poly.entity_id
_entity_poly.type
_entity_poly.pdbx_seq_one_letter_code
_entity_poly.pdbx_strand_id
1 'polypeptide(L)'
;MAEDLTISKTGTKEEQYLSLIPQIEALLYGETDQIANLANVCAALKEQFNWFWVGFYLVKDQELVLGPFQGPVACTRIKKGKGVCGTSWAQEETIIVPDVDAFPGHIACASASKSEIVLPLYRGKNIIGVLDVDSEYLSHFNEIDSIYLTKIIKLLDA
;
A
#
# COMPACT_ATOMS: atom_id res chain seq x y z
N MET A 1 0.74 14.08 -20.25
CA MET A 1 1.56 14.93 -19.38
C MET A 1 1.03 14.79 -17.97
N ALA A 2 1.88 14.46 -17.01
CA ALA A 2 1.46 14.36 -15.62
C ALA A 2 1.21 15.77 -15.07
N GLU A 3 0.14 15.91 -14.30
CA GLU A 3 -0.17 17.14 -13.60
C GLU A 3 0.22 17.00 -12.12
N ASP A 4 0.59 18.13 -11.52
CA ASP A 4 0.92 18.13 -10.09
C ASP A 4 -0.34 17.85 -9.26
N LEU A 5 -0.16 17.09 -8.18
CA LEU A 5 -1.25 16.83 -7.24
C LEU A 5 -1.53 18.05 -6.38
N THR A 6 -2.80 18.26 -6.06
CA THR A 6 -3.22 19.20 -5.03
C THR A 6 -3.34 18.45 -3.71
N ILE A 7 -2.36 18.67 -2.81
CA ILE A 7 -2.30 17.98 -1.54
C ILE A 7 -3.10 18.74 -0.48
N SER A 8 -4.03 18.04 0.19
CA SER A 8 -4.78 18.56 1.32
C SER A 8 -4.03 18.25 2.61
N LYS A 9 -3.50 19.27 3.29
CA LYS A 9 -2.78 19.11 4.57
C LYS A 9 -3.67 19.37 5.77
N THR A 10 -4.92 19.75 5.56
CA THR A 10 -5.90 20.05 6.59
C THR A 10 -7.11 19.15 6.46
N GLY A 11 -7.94 19.12 7.49
CA GLY A 11 -9.11 18.26 7.51
C GLY A 11 -8.84 16.89 8.08
N THR A 12 -9.87 16.06 8.08
CA THR A 12 -9.81 14.70 8.58
C THR A 12 -9.07 13.78 7.59
N LYS A 13 -8.65 12.63 8.08
CA LYS A 13 -8.07 11.56 7.23
C LYS A 13 -9.03 11.22 6.08
N GLU A 14 -10.32 11.07 6.38
CA GLU A 14 -11.34 10.77 5.37
C GLU A 14 -11.41 11.85 4.30
N GLU A 15 -11.44 13.12 4.68
CA GLU A 15 -11.45 14.25 3.75
C GLU A 15 -10.21 14.27 2.85
N GLN A 16 -9.05 13.92 3.41
CA GLN A 16 -7.81 13.83 2.66
C GLN A 16 -7.88 12.72 1.59
N TYR A 17 -8.40 11.55 1.92
CA TYR A 17 -8.64 10.49 0.95
C TYR A 17 -9.63 10.90 -0.14
N LEU A 18 -10.75 11.52 0.26
CA LEU A 18 -11.77 11.96 -0.68
C LEU A 18 -11.24 13.00 -1.67
N SER A 19 -10.31 13.84 -1.25
CA SER A 19 -9.61 14.77 -2.13
C SER A 19 -8.64 14.08 -3.07
N LEU A 20 -7.94 13.07 -2.60
CA LEU A 20 -6.86 12.39 -3.35
C LEU A 20 -7.40 11.39 -4.39
N ILE A 21 -8.44 10.64 -4.07
CA ILE A 21 -8.93 9.55 -4.94
C ILE A 21 -9.26 10.00 -6.36
N PRO A 22 -10.02 11.11 -6.59
CA PRO A 22 -10.27 11.58 -7.96
C PRO A 22 -8.99 11.94 -8.72
N GLN A 23 -7.97 12.42 -8.02
CA GLN A 23 -6.68 12.76 -8.63
C GLN A 23 -5.92 11.49 -9.04
N ILE A 24 -5.94 10.44 -8.21
CA ILE A 24 -5.36 9.15 -8.57
C ILE A 24 -6.10 8.56 -9.78
N GLU A 25 -7.43 8.61 -9.76
CA GLU A 25 -8.25 8.12 -10.87
C GLU A 25 -7.87 8.81 -12.20
N ALA A 26 -7.65 10.12 -12.16
CA ALA A 26 -7.21 10.88 -13.31
C ALA A 26 -5.80 10.47 -13.78
N LEU A 27 -4.87 10.21 -12.84
CA LEU A 27 -3.52 9.74 -13.17
C LEU A 27 -3.54 8.38 -13.89
N LEU A 28 -4.45 7.50 -13.50
CA LEU A 28 -4.54 6.15 -14.05
C LEU A 28 -5.33 6.10 -15.36
N TYR A 29 -6.08 7.15 -15.69
CA TYR A 29 -6.97 7.16 -16.84
C TYR A 29 -6.20 6.98 -18.15
N GLY A 30 -6.55 5.95 -18.90
CA GLY A 30 -5.95 5.67 -20.19
C GLY A 30 -4.56 5.01 -20.15
N GLU A 31 -3.96 4.84 -18.98
CA GLU A 31 -2.68 4.14 -18.84
C GLU A 31 -2.90 2.65 -18.56
N THR A 32 -2.27 1.81 -19.34
CA THR A 32 -2.42 0.35 -19.23
C THR A 32 -1.18 -0.33 -18.64
N ASP A 33 -0.06 0.38 -18.52
CA ASP A 33 1.15 -0.21 -17.94
C ASP A 33 1.02 -0.34 -16.43
N GLN A 34 1.10 -1.57 -15.95
CA GLN A 34 0.93 -1.87 -14.52
C GLN A 34 2.00 -1.18 -13.66
N ILE A 35 3.26 -1.26 -14.07
CA ILE A 35 4.36 -0.70 -13.28
C ILE A 35 4.23 0.82 -13.17
N ALA A 36 3.89 1.49 -14.27
CA ALA A 36 3.66 2.94 -14.28
C ALA A 36 2.53 3.32 -13.32
N ASN A 37 1.43 2.58 -13.35
CA ASN A 37 0.27 2.82 -12.48
C ASN A 37 0.61 2.60 -11.00
N LEU A 38 1.26 1.50 -10.67
CA LEU A 38 1.69 1.22 -9.30
C LEU A 38 2.66 2.29 -8.79
N ALA A 39 3.60 2.72 -9.63
CA ALA A 39 4.57 3.76 -9.28
C ALA A 39 3.88 5.09 -8.95
N ASN A 40 2.91 5.51 -9.77
CA ASN A 40 2.18 6.76 -9.55
C ASN A 40 1.24 6.69 -8.35
N VAL A 41 0.64 5.55 -8.06
CA VAL A 41 -0.15 5.37 -6.82
C VAL A 41 0.75 5.51 -5.58
N CYS A 42 1.92 4.89 -5.58
CA CYS A 42 2.89 5.05 -4.49
C CYS A 42 3.30 6.51 -4.30
N ALA A 43 3.61 7.20 -5.40
CA ALA A 43 4.01 8.60 -5.34
C ALA A 43 2.89 9.49 -4.80
N ALA A 44 1.65 9.30 -5.25
CA ALA A 44 0.50 10.07 -4.78
C ALA A 44 0.24 9.87 -3.29
N LEU A 45 0.26 8.62 -2.83
CA LEU A 45 0.07 8.29 -1.42
C LEU A 45 1.19 8.87 -0.54
N LYS A 46 2.43 8.75 -0.99
CA LYS A 46 3.59 9.30 -0.28
C LYS A 46 3.49 10.82 -0.16
N GLU A 47 3.14 11.49 -1.23
CA GLU A 47 3.03 12.96 -1.26
C GLU A 47 1.90 13.45 -0.35
N GLN A 48 0.75 12.78 -0.36
CA GLN A 48 -0.40 13.18 0.45
C GLN A 48 -0.17 12.93 1.94
N PHE A 49 0.29 11.73 2.31
CA PHE A 49 0.30 11.28 3.71
C PHE A 49 1.69 11.27 4.34
N ASN A 50 2.73 11.35 3.54
CA ASN A 50 4.12 11.29 3.99
C ASN A 50 4.43 10.10 4.91
N TRP A 51 3.80 8.95 4.65
CA TRP A 51 4.09 7.74 5.39
C TRP A 51 5.56 7.32 5.24
N PHE A 52 6.08 6.63 6.23
CA PHE A 52 7.47 6.16 6.24
C PHE A 52 7.80 5.32 5.00
N TRP A 53 6.90 4.41 4.64
CA TRP A 53 7.06 3.53 3.48
C TRP A 53 5.69 3.22 2.86
N VAL A 54 5.61 3.22 1.56
CA VAL A 54 4.42 2.80 0.82
C VAL A 54 4.84 2.14 -0.47
N GLY A 55 4.36 0.93 -0.71
CA GLY A 55 4.76 0.19 -1.90
C GLY A 55 3.98 -1.07 -2.15
N PHE A 56 4.29 -1.68 -3.28
CA PHE A 56 3.66 -2.92 -3.71
C PHE A 56 4.69 -4.05 -3.74
N TYR A 57 4.27 -5.21 -3.23
CA TYR A 57 4.93 -6.47 -3.48
C TYR A 57 4.08 -7.26 -4.46
N LEU A 58 4.71 -7.82 -5.49
CA LEU A 58 4.02 -8.56 -6.55
C LEU A 58 4.31 -10.05 -6.46
N VAL A 59 3.29 -10.87 -6.68
CA VAL A 59 3.44 -12.33 -6.71
C VAL A 59 4.22 -12.74 -7.96
N LYS A 60 5.37 -13.36 -7.76
CA LYS A 60 6.21 -13.94 -8.82
C LYS A 60 6.76 -15.27 -8.34
N ASP A 61 6.54 -16.34 -9.08
CA ASP A 61 7.08 -17.66 -8.75
C ASP A 61 6.81 -18.10 -7.31
N GLN A 62 5.58 -17.88 -6.83
CA GLN A 62 5.10 -18.27 -5.50
C GLN A 62 5.74 -17.49 -4.34
N GLU A 63 6.34 -16.35 -4.62
CA GLU A 63 6.84 -15.41 -3.63
C GLU A 63 6.29 -14.01 -3.90
N LEU A 64 6.28 -13.17 -2.87
CA LEU A 64 6.11 -11.73 -3.05
C LEU A 64 7.48 -11.13 -3.35
N VAL A 65 7.58 -10.38 -4.44
CA VAL A 65 8.79 -9.70 -4.88
C VAL A 65 8.56 -8.20 -4.86
N LEU A 66 9.53 -7.46 -4.33
CA LEU A 66 9.46 -6.01 -4.24
C LEU A 66 9.17 -5.38 -5.61
N GLY A 67 8.12 -4.58 -5.67
CA GLY A 67 7.71 -3.80 -6.83
C GLY A 67 7.92 -2.30 -6.60
N PRO A 68 7.15 -1.43 -7.27
CA PRO A 68 7.26 0.01 -7.06
C PRO A 68 6.98 0.42 -5.62
N PHE A 69 7.81 1.31 -5.08
CA PHE A 69 7.65 1.81 -3.71
C PHE A 69 8.29 3.18 -3.53
N GLN A 70 7.92 3.83 -2.43
CA GLN A 70 8.51 5.08 -1.95
C GLN A 70 8.92 4.89 -0.49
N GLY A 71 10.20 5.10 -0.20
CA GLY A 71 10.75 4.97 1.15
C GLY A 71 12.15 4.36 1.17
N PRO A 72 12.64 3.99 2.37
CA PRO A 72 13.94 3.32 2.51
C PRO A 72 13.95 1.94 1.83
N VAL A 73 15.14 1.41 1.59
CA VAL A 73 15.32 0.06 1.04
C VAL A 73 14.55 -0.99 1.86
N ALA A 74 14.05 -2.02 1.20
CA ALA A 74 13.16 -2.99 1.79
C ALA A 74 13.58 -4.43 1.45
N CYS A 75 12.96 -5.41 2.10
CA CYS A 75 13.14 -6.81 1.77
C CYS A 75 12.75 -7.04 0.31
N THR A 76 13.57 -7.81 -0.43
CA THR A 76 13.30 -8.04 -1.85
C THR A 76 12.34 -9.19 -2.10
N ARG A 77 12.27 -10.17 -1.19
CA ARG A 77 11.39 -11.34 -1.33
C ARG A 77 10.75 -11.71 -0.01
N ILE A 78 9.45 -12.05 -0.05
CA ILE A 78 8.68 -12.47 1.12
C ILE A 78 7.90 -13.73 0.73
N LYS A 79 8.03 -14.77 1.56
CA LYS A 79 7.31 -16.04 1.34
C LYS A 79 5.86 -15.93 1.79
N LYS A 80 4.99 -16.70 1.12
CA LYS A 80 3.56 -16.77 1.48
C LYS A 80 3.40 -17.21 2.94
N GLY A 81 2.55 -16.49 3.68
CA GLY A 81 2.30 -16.77 5.09
C GLY A 81 3.35 -16.21 6.05
N LYS A 82 4.37 -15.50 5.56
CA LYS A 82 5.42 -14.91 6.39
C LYS A 82 5.25 -13.40 6.50
N GLY A 83 5.43 -12.87 7.72
CA GLY A 83 5.24 -11.46 8.02
C GLY A 83 3.82 -10.98 7.74
N VAL A 84 3.60 -9.68 7.79
CA VAL A 84 2.27 -9.09 7.55
C VAL A 84 1.88 -9.24 6.08
N CYS A 85 2.78 -8.92 5.17
CA CYS A 85 2.53 -9.04 3.72
C CYS A 85 2.21 -10.47 3.29
N GLY A 86 3.02 -11.44 3.73
CA GLY A 86 2.80 -12.84 3.41
C GLY A 86 1.52 -13.40 4.02
N THR A 87 1.15 -12.91 5.20
CA THR A 87 -0.09 -13.31 5.89
C THR A 87 -1.32 -12.74 5.19
N SER A 88 -1.29 -11.45 4.79
CA SER A 88 -2.36 -10.84 4.01
C SER A 88 -2.61 -11.61 2.72
N TRP A 89 -1.54 -11.97 2.02
CA TRP A 89 -1.64 -12.78 0.81
C TRP A 89 -2.25 -14.16 1.09
N ALA A 90 -1.77 -14.86 2.11
CA ALA A 90 -2.24 -16.20 2.44
C ALA A 90 -3.71 -16.24 2.89
N GLN A 91 -4.14 -15.25 3.65
CA GLN A 91 -5.49 -15.14 4.19
C GLN A 91 -6.45 -14.40 3.25
N GLU A 92 -5.93 -13.75 2.22
CA GLU A 92 -6.71 -12.97 1.25
C GLU A 92 -7.52 -11.86 1.91
N GLU A 93 -6.92 -11.18 2.89
CA GLU A 93 -7.61 -10.10 3.62
C GLU A 93 -6.67 -8.97 4.00
N THR A 94 -7.27 -7.79 4.23
CA THR A 94 -6.57 -6.62 4.76
C THR A 94 -6.18 -6.87 6.21
N ILE A 95 -4.94 -6.53 6.57
CA ILE A 95 -4.43 -6.67 7.93
C ILE A 95 -3.97 -5.30 8.43
N ILE A 96 -4.52 -4.86 9.57
CA ILE A 96 -4.11 -3.65 10.27
C ILE A 96 -3.33 -4.07 11.50
N VAL A 97 -2.08 -3.59 11.61
CA VAL A 97 -1.16 -3.93 12.70
C VAL A 97 -0.85 -2.66 13.50
N PRO A 98 -1.47 -2.48 14.69
CA PRO A 98 -1.21 -1.30 15.52
C PRO A 98 0.23 -1.23 16.06
N ASP A 99 0.83 -2.39 16.30
CA ASP A 99 2.19 -2.52 16.81
C ASP A 99 2.85 -3.73 16.15
N VAL A 100 3.83 -3.48 15.28
CA VAL A 100 4.50 -4.54 14.52
C VAL A 100 5.27 -5.50 15.43
N ASP A 101 5.77 -5.03 16.56
CA ASP A 101 6.51 -5.88 17.50
C ASP A 101 5.59 -6.91 18.18
N ALA A 102 4.29 -6.65 18.23
CA ALA A 102 3.29 -7.57 18.75
C ALA A 102 2.74 -8.54 17.70
N PHE A 103 3.06 -8.36 16.41
CA PHE A 103 2.56 -9.23 15.35
C PHE A 103 3.38 -10.51 15.27
N PRO A 104 2.76 -11.71 15.39
CA PRO A 104 3.48 -12.98 15.33
C PRO A 104 4.20 -13.18 14.00
N GLY A 105 5.51 -13.41 14.05
CA GLY A 105 6.32 -13.65 12.84
C GLY A 105 6.60 -12.41 12.01
N HIS A 106 6.47 -11.22 12.57
CA HIS A 106 6.79 -9.96 11.87
C HIS A 106 8.22 -10.00 11.33
N ILE A 107 8.36 -9.59 10.06
CA ILE A 107 9.66 -9.47 9.38
C ILE A 107 10.05 -7.99 9.43
N ALA A 108 11.12 -7.68 10.18
CA ALA A 108 11.64 -6.33 10.31
C ALA A 108 12.52 -5.97 9.10
N CYS A 109 11.90 -5.57 7.98
CA CYS A 109 12.64 -5.06 6.82
C CYS A 109 13.13 -3.63 7.02
N ALA A 110 12.51 -2.88 7.94
CA ALA A 110 12.95 -1.56 8.36
C ALA A 110 12.69 -1.39 9.86
N SER A 111 13.75 -1.12 10.63
CA SER A 111 13.67 -1.06 12.10
C SER A 111 12.85 0.12 12.63
N ALA A 112 12.64 1.17 11.82
CA ALA A 112 11.87 2.34 12.20
C ALA A 112 10.36 2.15 12.10
N SER A 113 9.88 1.08 11.45
CA SER A 113 8.45 0.79 11.33
C SER A 113 7.86 0.42 12.69
N LYS A 114 6.72 1.05 13.03
CA LYS A 114 5.99 0.83 14.28
C LYS A 114 4.61 0.23 14.07
N SER A 115 3.91 0.66 13.02
CA SER A 115 2.60 0.14 12.65
C SER A 115 2.52 -0.05 11.14
N GLU A 116 1.59 -0.87 10.71
CA GLU A 116 1.51 -1.29 9.32
C GLU A 116 0.07 -1.59 8.90
N ILE A 117 -0.26 -1.36 7.62
CA ILE A 117 -1.47 -1.88 6.99
C ILE A 117 -1.07 -2.54 5.67
N VAL A 118 -1.61 -3.72 5.42
CA VAL A 118 -1.38 -4.46 4.18
C VAL A 118 -2.73 -4.87 3.58
N LEU A 119 -2.87 -4.63 2.28
CA LEU A 119 -4.11 -4.96 1.55
C LEU A 119 -3.78 -5.81 0.33
N PRO A 120 -4.58 -6.86 0.05
CA PRO A 120 -4.38 -7.66 -1.15
C PRO A 120 -4.69 -6.86 -2.41
N LEU A 121 -3.84 -7.03 -3.43
CA LEU A 121 -4.03 -6.45 -4.77
C LEU A 121 -4.56 -7.54 -5.70
N TYR A 122 -5.69 -7.28 -6.32
CA TYR A 122 -6.37 -8.24 -7.19
C TYR A 122 -6.26 -7.89 -8.68
N ARG A 123 -6.27 -8.93 -9.51
CA ARG A 123 -6.65 -8.85 -10.90
C ARG A 123 -7.79 -9.86 -11.11
N GLY A 124 -9.02 -9.36 -11.29
CA GLY A 124 -10.21 -10.20 -11.22
C GLY A 124 -10.35 -10.85 -9.86
N LYS A 125 -10.34 -12.19 -9.80
CA LYS A 125 -10.44 -12.95 -8.56
C LYS A 125 -9.08 -13.38 -8.00
N ASN A 126 -8.00 -13.10 -8.71
CA ASN A 126 -6.65 -13.56 -8.35
C ASN A 126 -5.88 -12.47 -7.61
N ILE A 127 -5.24 -12.83 -6.51
CA ILE A 127 -4.30 -11.93 -5.84
C ILE A 127 -3.00 -11.93 -6.64
N ILE A 128 -2.59 -10.74 -7.09
CA ILE A 128 -1.35 -10.54 -7.85
C ILE A 128 -0.26 -9.84 -7.03
N GLY A 129 -0.59 -9.44 -5.82
CA GLY A 129 0.34 -8.76 -4.93
C GLY A 129 -0.35 -8.21 -3.71
N VAL A 130 0.35 -7.31 -3.01
CA VAL A 130 -0.18 -6.59 -1.86
C VAL A 130 0.27 -5.14 -1.93
N LEU A 131 -0.54 -4.24 -1.37
CA LEU A 131 -0.13 -2.88 -1.01
C LEU A 131 0.32 -2.93 0.45
N ASP A 132 1.53 -2.48 0.73
CA ASP A 132 2.10 -2.39 2.07
C ASP A 132 2.36 -0.93 2.44
N VAL A 133 1.90 -0.52 3.60
CA VAL A 133 2.14 0.83 4.13
C VAL A 133 2.64 0.73 5.56
N ASP A 134 3.78 1.37 5.82
CA ASP A 134 4.43 1.39 7.13
C ASP A 134 4.51 2.79 7.70
N SER A 135 4.34 2.91 9.01
CA SER A 135 4.47 4.16 9.75
C SER A 135 5.49 4.04 10.88
N GLU A 136 6.15 5.16 11.18
CA GLU A 136 7.04 5.30 12.34
C GLU A 136 6.26 5.49 13.65
N TYR A 137 4.94 5.59 13.60
CA TYR A 137 4.08 5.80 14.75
C TYR A 137 3.23 4.58 15.03
N LEU A 138 2.99 4.28 16.31
CA LEU A 138 2.06 3.23 16.71
C LEU A 138 0.63 3.61 16.31
N SER A 139 -0.17 2.59 15.99
CA SER A 139 -1.61 2.75 15.72
C SER A 139 -1.94 3.83 14.69
N HIS A 140 -1.09 3.99 13.67
CA HIS A 140 -1.27 5.03 12.64
C HIS A 140 -2.44 4.73 11.70
N PHE A 141 -2.75 3.46 11.47
CA PHE A 141 -3.77 3.04 10.52
C PHE A 141 -5.00 2.49 11.22
N ASN A 142 -6.18 2.77 10.65
CA ASN A 142 -7.46 2.29 11.17
C ASN A 142 -8.39 1.89 10.02
N GLU A 143 -9.65 1.65 10.35
CA GLU A 143 -10.66 1.22 9.39
C GLU A 143 -10.87 2.22 8.24
N ILE A 144 -10.67 3.51 8.47
CA ILE A 144 -10.77 4.54 7.43
C ILE A 144 -9.72 4.28 6.35
N ASP A 145 -8.48 3.98 6.76
CA ASP A 145 -7.41 3.63 5.81
C ASP A 145 -7.78 2.37 5.01
N SER A 146 -8.30 1.36 5.70
CA SER A 146 -8.74 0.12 5.05
C SER A 146 -9.79 0.38 3.97
N ILE A 147 -10.81 1.16 4.29
CA ILE A 147 -11.90 1.49 3.36
C ILE A 147 -11.38 2.24 2.13
N TYR A 148 -10.64 3.31 2.33
CA TYR A 148 -10.22 4.17 1.23
C TYR A 148 -9.05 3.61 0.43
N LEU A 149 -8.11 2.92 1.06
CA LEU A 149 -7.05 2.21 0.33
C LEU A 149 -7.63 1.07 -0.51
N THR A 150 -8.67 0.39 -0.03
CA THR A 150 -9.39 -0.61 -0.81
C THR A 150 -9.99 0.01 -2.08
N LYS A 151 -10.57 1.20 -1.98
CA LYS A 151 -11.10 1.92 -3.15
C LYS A 151 -9.99 2.26 -4.16
N ILE A 152 -8.84 2.70 -3.68
CA ILE A 152 -7.69 3.01 -4.53
C ILE A 152 -7.18 1.75 -5.24
N ILE A 153 -7.05 0.64 -4.52
CA ILE A 153 -6.61 -0.63 -5.09
C ILE A 153 -7.56 -1.09 -6.20
N LYS A 154 -8.86 -0.92 -6.02
CA LYS A 154 -9.83 -1.29 -7.04
C LYS A 154 -9.67 -0.52 -8.35
N LEU A 155 -9.14 0.69 -8.31
CA LEU A 155 -8.83 1.45 -9.52
C LEU A 155 -7.72 0.79 -10.34
N LEU A 156 -6.88 -0.02 -9.70
CA LEU A 156 -5.77 -0.74 -10.35
C LEU A 156 -6.20 -2.07 -10.98
N ASP A 157 -7.42 -2.53 -10.69
CA ASP A 157 -7.98 -3.80 -11.21
C ASP A 157 -8.71 -3.56 -12.55
N ALA A 158 -8.05 -2.90 -13.46
CA ALA A 158 -8.63 -2.58 -14.76
C ALA A 158 -8.03 -3.47 -15.87
#